data_6b5cff587e99722bc06d5c1bc0715127
#
_entry.id   6b5cff587e99722bc06d5c1bc0715127
#
_cell.length_a   1.000
_cell.length_b   1.000
_cell.length_c   1.000
_cell.angle_alpha   90.00
_cell.angle_beta   90.00
_cell.angle_gamma   90.00
#
_symmetry.space_group_name_H-M   'P 1'
#
loop_
_entity.id
_entity.type
_entity.pdbx_description
1 polymer ?
#
loop_
_entity_poly.entity_id
_entity_poly.type
_entity_poly.pdbx_seq_one_letter_code
_entity_poly.pdbx_strand_id
1 'polypeptide(L)'
;WFEQWLSDVHLRAFLKRLPDFDDLEAEEKAFAHAQAYPDVHSALAFLLRWPAPAEAAKLIVTRKADLDGNLYELMTPAAEALSARYPLAATLALRSMIDFTLESGKSGRYRHAARHLGECGALAPHIDDFADIGSHQTYTAELKRRHGKKHGFWSLVT
;
A
#
# COMPACT_ATOMS: atom_id res chain seq x y z
N TRP A 1 7.03 0.73 25.44
CA TRP A 1 5.65 1.11 25.09
C TRP A 1 5.46 1.21 23.58
N PHE A 2 6.25 2.05 22.89
CA PHE A 2 6.15 2.22 21.44
C PHE A 2 6.41 0.91 20.68
N GLU A 3 7.47 0.19 21.05
CA GLU A 3 7.87 -1.08 20.41
C GLU A 3 6.77 -2.16 20.49
N GLN A 4 5.95 -2.11 21.54
CA GLN A 4 4.87 -3.07 21.74
C GLN A 4 3.61 -2.71 20.97
N TRP A 5 3.31 -1.42 20.76
CA TRP A 5 1.99 -0.98 20.32
C TRP A 5 1.98 -0.10 19.06
N LEU A 6 3.14 0.24 18.46
CA LEU A 6 3.24 1.14 17.30
C LEU A 6 2.30 2.36 17.39
N SER A 7 2.39 3.10 18.49
CA SER A 7 1.50 4.23 18.73
C SER A 7 2.18 5.55 18.37
N ASP A 8 1.61 6.27 17.41
CA ASP A 8 2.06 7.62 17.04
C ASP A 8 1.92 8.62 18.18
N VAL A 9 0.91 8.46 19.02
CA VAL A 9 0.71 9.29 20.23
C VAL A 9 1.85 9.08 21.23
N HIS A 10 2.23 7.83 21.49
CA HIS A 10 3.33 7.52 22.40
C HIS A 10 4.68 7.98 21.84
N LEU A 11 4.90 7.83 20.54
CA LEU A 11 6.13 8.32 19.90
C LEU A 11 6.22 9.85 20.00
N ARG A 12 5.15 10.59 19.69
CA ARG A 12 5.12 12.05 19.83
C ARG A 12 5.41 12.50 21.24
N ALA A 13 4.80 11.84 22.24
CA ALA A 13 5.03 12.16 23.65
C ALA A 13 6.46 11.85 24.09
N PHE A 14 7.06 10.79 23.55
CA PHE A 14 8.45 10.41 23.81
C PHE A 14 9.42 11.42 23.20
N LEU A 15 9.26 11.76 21.92
CA LEU A 15 10.13 12.70 21.21
C LEU A 15 10.15 14.09 21.86
N LYS A 16 9.02 14.56 22.40
CA LYS A 16 8.95 15.84 23.14
C LYS A 16 9.78 15.90 24.42
N ARG A 17 10.21 14.76 24.93
CA ARG A 17 11.02 14.67 26.15
C ARG A 17 12.52 14.51 25.87
N LEU A 18 12.90 14.33 24.61
CA LEU A 18 14.30 14.13 24.22
C LEU A 18 14.98 15.49 23.99
N PRO A 19 16.28 15.60 24.32
CA PRO A 19 17.11 16.73 23.92
C PRO A 19 17.21 16.82 22.39
N ASP A 20 17.55 17.99 21.88
CA ASP A 20 17.80 18.22 20.46
C ASP A 20 18.81 17.20 19.91
N PHE A 21 18.53 16.65 18.73
CA PHE A 21 19.25 15.56 18.00
C PHE A 21 18.91 14.12 18.40
N ASP A 22 18.47 13.83 19.61
CA ASP A 22 18.07 12.47 20.01
C ASP A 22 16.70 12.08 19.43
N ASP A 23 15.89 13.06 19.06
CA ASP A 23 14.59 12.88 18.41
C ASP A 23 14.71 12.25 17.02
N LEU A 24 15.72 12.64 16.21
CA LEU A 24 15.97 12.07 14.89
C LEU A 24 16.36 10.59 14.98
N GLU A 25 17.28 10.26 15.91
CA GLU A 25 17.69 8.87 16.13
C GLU A 25 16.51 8.02 16.63
N ALA A 26 15.68 8.56 17.51
CA ALA A 26 14.51 7.87 18.03
C ALA A 26 13.47 7.66 16.93
N GLU A 27 13.27 8.62 16.02
CA GLU A 27 12.38 8.50 14.87
C GLU A 27 12.89 7.44 13.87
N GLU A 28 14.18 7.43 13.57
CA GLU A 28 14.80 6.41 12.72
C GLU A 28 14.64 5.00 13.31
N LYS A 29 14.82 4.84 14.62
CA LYS A 29 14.59 3.57 15.31
C LYS A 29 13.11 3.16 15.25
N ALA A 30 12.19 4.12 15.38
CA ALA A 30 10.76 3.87 15.25
C ALA A 30 10.40 3.38 13.84
N PHE A 31 10.99 3.96 12.80
CA PHE A 31 10.77 3.53 11.43
C PHE A 31 11.35 2.14 11.17
N ALA A 32 12.56 1.87 11.64
CA ALA A 32 13.16 0.55 11.53
C ALA A 32 12.31 -0.53 12.25
N HIS A 33 11.78 -0.19 13.41
CA HIS A 33 10.87 -1.06 14.14
C HIS A 33 9.56 -1.31 13.36
N ALA A 34 8.97 -0.27 12.78
CA ALA A 34 7.78 -0.39 11.95
C ALA A 34 8.02 -1.28 10.71
N GLN A 35 9.17 -1.14 10.04
CA GLN A 35 9.54 -1.97 8.89
C GLN A 35 9.60 -3.46 9.24
N ALA A 36 10.06 -3.80 10.44
CA ALA A 36 10.20 -5.17 10.92
C ALA A 36 8.99 -5.68 11.74
N TYR A 37 7.97 -4.84 11.93
CA TYR A 37 6.82 -5.19 12.76
C TYR A 37 6.04 -6.37 12.16
N PRO A 38 5.64 -7.38 12.99
CA PRO A 38 5.01 -8.59 12.47
C PRO A 38 3.74 -8.32 11.65
N ASP A 39 2.86 -7.43 12.13
CA ASP A 39 1.66 -7.03 11.40
C ASP A 39 1.95 -5.83 10.49
N VAL A 40 2.08 -6.11 9.19
CA VAL A 40 2.35 -5.09 8.16
C VAL A 40 1.28 -4.01 8.11
N HIS A 41 0.02 -4.34 8.37
CA HIS A 41 -1.09 -3.39 8.29
C HIS A 41 -1.09 -2.41 9.45
N SER A 42 -0.76 -2.87 10.66
CA SER A 42 -0.54 -1.99 11.81
C SER A 42 0.64 -1.04 11.58
N ALA A 43 1.74 -1.56 11.02
CA ALA A 43 2.90 -0.76 10.65
C ALA A 43 2.55 0.29 9.59
N LEU A 44 1.82 -0.09 8.54
CA LEU A 44 1.39 0.83 7.49
C LEU A 44 0.47 1.93 8.06
N ALA A 45 -0.50 1.57 8.87
CA ALA A 45 -1.39 2.53 9.52
C ALA A 45 -0.62 3.53 10.39
N PHE A 46 0.38 3.06 11.13
CA PHE A 46 1.26 3.93 11.91
C PHE A 46 2.02 4.92 11.01
N LEU A 47 2.67 4.44 9.94
CA LEU A 47 3.47 5.27 9.04
C LEU A 47 2.63 6.31 8.26
N LEU A 48 1.37 6.01 7.98
CA LEU A 48 0.44 6.96 7.37
C LEU A 48 0.00 8.04 8.36
N ARG A 49 -0.28 7.68 9.62
CA ARG A 49 -0.66 8.64 10.68
C ARG A 49 0.51 9.51 11.14
N TRP A 50 1.71 8.98 11.14
CA TRP A 50 2.92 9.72 11.53
C TRP A 50 3.33 10.81 10.56
N PRO A 51 2.82 10.96 9.49
CA PRO A 51 3.01 11.00 8.07
C PRO A 51 4.48 10.78 7.63
N ALA A 52 4.83 9.53 7.45
CA ALA A 52 6.12 9.10 6.90
C ALA A 52 5.90 8.37 5.56
N PRO A 53 5.51 9.09 4.48
CA PRO A 53 5.12 8.47 3.22
C PRO A 53 6.25 7.69 2.55
N ALA A 54 7.51 8.13 2.67
CA ALA A 54 8.66 7.38 2.16
C ALA A 54 8.81 6.02 2.83
N GLU A 55 8.65 5.96 4.15
CA GLU A 55 8.71 4.72 4.92
C GLU A 55 7.49 3.82 4.65
N ALA A 56 6.31 4.41 4.50
CA ALA A 56 5.11 3.67 4.09
C ALA A 56 5.27 3.04 2.70
N ALA A 57 5.81 3.78 1.74
CA ALA A 57 6.11 3.27 0.41
C ALA A 57 7.12 2.13 0.44
N LYS A 58 8.21 2.28 1.20
CA LYS A 58 9.22 1.24 1.40
C LYS A 58 8.60 -0.03 2.00
N LEU A 59 7.76 0.10 3.02
CA LEU A 59 7.07 -1.02 3.65
C LEU A 59 6.21 -1.80 2.65
N ILE A 60 5.40 -1.10 1.85
CA ILE A 60 4.54 -1.71 0.83
C ILE A 60 5.38 -2.47 -0.20
N VAL A 61 6.45 -1.88 -0.70
CA VAL A 61 7.30 -2.51 -1.72
C VAL A 61 8.03 -3.73 -1.17
N THR A 62 8.61 -3.63 0.02
CA THR A 62 9.40 -4.73 0.61
C THR A 62 8.54 -5.88 1.13
N ARG A 63 7.32 -5.58 1.58
CA ARG A 63 6.41 -6.56 2.17
C ARG A 63 5.12 -6.74 1.37
N LYS A 64 5.19 -6.56 0.05
CA LYS A 64 4.03 -6.68 -0.85
C LYS A 64 3.29 -8.01 -0.76
N ALA A 65 3.99 -9.10 -0.47
CA ALA A 65 3.40 -10.42 -0.33
C ALA A 65 2.49 -10.56 0.91
N ASP A 66 2.67 -9.71 1.91
CA ASP A 66 1.91 -9.72 3.16
C ASP A 66 0.67 -8.82 3.12
N LEU A 67 0.47 -8.06 2.04
CA LEU A 67 -0.65 -7.11 1.93
C LEU A 67 -1.98 -7.84 1.77
N ASP A 68 -2.96 -7.48 2.61
CA ASP A 68 -4.33 -7.96 2.52
C ASP A 68 -5.21 -6.94 1.79
N GLY A 69 -5.56 -7.22 0.56
CA GLY A 69 -6.42 -6.38 -0.28
C GLY A 69 -7.87 -6.27 0.22
N ASN A 70 -8.27 -7.10 1.18
CA ASN A 70 -9.59 -6.98 1.83
C ASN A 70 -9.66 -5.76 2.77
N LEU A 71 -8.52 -5.28 3.26
CA LEU A 71 -8.44 -4.12 4.15
C LEU A 71 -8.49 -2.81 3.35
N TYR A 72 -9.54 -2.64 2.54
CA TYR A 72 -9.69 -1.48 1.65
C TYR A 72 -9.76 -0.15 2.41
N GLU A 73 -10.23 -0.13 3.66
CA GLU A 73 -10.26 1.06 4.52
C GLU A 73 -8.85 1.58 4.87
N LEU A 74 -7.84 0.72 4.81
CA LEU A 74 -6.43 1.09 4.95
C LEU A 74 -5.75 1.26 3.59
N MET A 75 -5.98 0.33 2.65
CA MET A 75 -5.27 0.29 1.38
C MET A 75 -5.67 1.43 0.44
N THR A 76 -6.93 1.88 0.46
CA THR A 76 -7.38 3.01 -0.35
C THR A 76 -6.71 4.32 0.08
N PRO A 77 -6.74 4.73 1.36
CA PRO A 77 -6.00 5.92 1.81
C PRO A 77 -4.49 5.83 1.59
N ALA A 78 -3.91 4.62 1.72
CA ALA A 78 -2.50 4.40 1.44
C ALA A 78 -2.16 4.68 -0.03
N ALA A 79 -2.94 4.15 -0.97
CA ALA A 79 -2.78 4.40 -2.40
C ALA A 79 -2.92 5.89 -2.72
N GLU A 80 -3.92 6.57 -2.17
CA GLU A 80 -4.16 8.01 -2.37
C GLU A 80 -2.99 8.84 -1.85
N ALA A 81 -2.50 8.57 -0.63
CA ALA A 81 -1.41 9.30 -0.01
C ALA A 81 -0.07 9.13 -0.76
N LEU A 82 0.13 8.00 -1.42
CA LEU A 82 1.40 7.66 -2.07
C LEU A 82 1.42 7.93 -3.58
N SER A 83 0.27 8.12 -4.22
CA SER A 83 0.14 8.19 -5.68
C SER A 83 1.02 9.26 -6.33
N ALA A 84 1.15 10.44 -5.74
CA ALA A 84 1.86 11.57 -6.33
C ALA A 84 3.39 11.39 -6.32
N ARG A 85 3.96 10.79 -5.27
CA ARG A 85 5.41 10.71 -5.06
C ARG A 85 5.96 9.28 -5.10
N TYR A 86 5.13 8.29 -4.85
CA TYR A 86 5.51 6.88 -4.75
C TYR A 86 4.56 6.00 -5.57
N PRO A 87 4.51 6.21 -6.91
CA PRO A 87 3.51 5.57 -7.76
C PRO A 87 3.62 4.04 -7.78
N LEU A 88 4.83 3.48 -7.61
CA LEU A 88 5.02 2.03 -7.51
C LEU A 88 4.30 1.45 -6.27
N ALA A 89 4.49 2.08 -5.10
CA ALA A 89 3.84 1.65 -3.87
C ALA A 89 2.32 1.82 -3.93
N ALA A 90 1.84 2.92 -4.50
CA ALA A 90 0.41 3.14 -4.74
C ALA A 90 -0.18 2.06 -5.66
N THR A 91 0.52 1.72 -6.73
CA THR A 91 0.13 0.64 -7.65
C THR A 91 0.03 -0.71 -6.93
N LEU A 92 0.99 -1.04 -6.06
CA LEU A 92 0.95 -2.28 -5.28
C LEU A 92 -0.26 -2.34 -4.33
N ALA A 93 -0.57 -1.24 -3.66
CA ALA A 93 -1.77 -1.14 -2.83
C ALA A 93 -3.05 -1.34 -3.64
N LEU A 94 -3.16 -0.71 -4.81
CA LEU A 94 -4.29 -0.88 -5.71
C LEU A 94 -4.41 -2.31 -6.25
N ARG A 95 -3.30 -2.90 -6.70
CA ARG A 95 -3.27 -4.29 -7.21
C ARG A 95 -3.67 -5.29 -6.12
N SER A 96 -3.28 -5.10 -4.87
CA SER A 96 -3.70 -5.99 -3.78
C SER A 96 -5.22 -6.02 -3.61
N MET A 97 -5.89 -4.87 -3.74
CA MET A 97 -7.35 -4.79 -3.68
C MET A 97 -8.03 -5.41 -4.91
N ILE A 98 -7.47 -5.23 -6.09
CA ILE A 98 -7.97 -5.85 -7.33
C ILE A 98 -7.87 -7.37 -7.24
N ASP A 99 -6.69 -7.88 -6.90
CA ASP A 99 -6.43 -9.32 -6.82
C ASP A 99 -7.36 -9.97 -5.79
N PHE A 100 -7.49 -9.40 -4.61
CA PHE A 100 -8.41 -9.92 -3.59
C PHE A 100 -9.86 -9.96 -4.10
N THR A 101 -10.33 -8.88 -4.73
CA THR A 101 -11.71 -8.78 -5.25
C THR A 101 -12.00 -9.84 -6.29
N LEU A 102 -11.08 -10.06 -7.23
CA LEU A 102 -11.26 -11.02 -8.31
C LEU A 102 -11.07 -12.47 -7.83
N GLU A 103 -10.07 -12.74 -7.01
CA GLU A 103 -9.83 -14.09 -6.46
C GLU A 103 -10.96 -14.55 -5.54
N SER A 104 -11.47 -13.64 -4.70
CA SER A 104 -12.57 -13.93 -3.77
C SER A 104 -13.95 -13.87 -4.43
N GLY A 105 -14.05 -13.49 -5.71
CA GLY A 105 -15.32 -13.40 -6.42
C GLY A 105 -16.30 -12.36 -5.85
N LYS A 106 -15.78 -11.27 -5.26
CA LYS A 106 -16.58 -10.19 -4.66
C LYS A 106 -17.19 -9.27 -5.72
N SER A 107 -18.22 -9.76 -6.43
CA SER A 107 -18.85 -9.05 -7.55
C SER A 107 -19.38 -7.65 -7.18
N GLY A 108 -19.84 -7.46 -5.96
CA GLY A 108 -20.25 -6.13 -5.46
C GLY A 108 -19.11 -5.10 -5.42
N ARG A 109 -17.87 -5.54 -5.48
CA ARG A 109 -16.68 -4.66 -5.50
C ARG A 109 -16.06 -4.49 -6.89
N TYR A 110 -16.60 -5.09 -7.93
CA TYR A 110 -16.05 -5.05 -9.30
C TYR A 110 -15.91 -3.63 -9.83
N ARG A 111 -16.83 -2.74 -9.50
CA ARG A 111 -16.73 -1.32 -9.89
C ARG A 111 -15.50 -0.64 -9.27
N HIS A 112 -15.20 -0.92 -8.02
CA HIS A 112 -14.02 -0.39 -7.36
C HIS A 112 -12.74 -1.00 -7.95
N ALA A 113 -12.71 -2.31 -8.18
CA ALA A 113 -11.57 -2.98 -8.79
C ALA A 113 -11.29 -2.46 -10.21
N ALA A 114 -12.32 -2.24 -11.02
CA ALA A 114 -12.17 -1.65 -12.36
C ALA A 114 -11.60 -0.23 -12.29
N ARG A 115 -12.09 0.60 -11.37
CA ARG A 115 -11.55 1.94 -11.13
C ARG A 115 -10.08 1.87 -10.71
N HIS A 116 -9.73 1.00 -9.78
CA HIS A 116 -8.34 0.81 -9.33
C HIS A 116 -7.42 0.35 -10.47
N LEU A 117 -7.92 -0.48 -11.38
CA LEU A 117 -7.16 -0.86 -12.57
C LEU A 117 -6.89 0.34 -13.49
N GLY A 118 -7.87 1.22 -13.68
CA GLY A 118 -7.69 2.49 -14.39
C GLY A 118 -6.68 3.41 -13.70
N GLU A 119 -6.73 3.51 -12.38
CA GLU A 119 -5.75 4.26 -11.58
C GLU A 119 -4.32 3.69 -11.75
N CYS A 120 -4.16 2.37 -11.73
CA CYS A 120 -2.88 1.73 -12.05
C CYS A 120 -2.38 2.10 -13.45
N GLY A 121 -3.27 2.16 -14.43
CA GLY A 121 -2.94 2.59 -15.79
C GLY A 121 -2.47 4.05 -15.85
N ALA A 122 -3.11 4.92 -15.08
CA ALA A 122 -2.73 6.33 -14.97
C ALA A 122 -1.38 6.55 -14.25
N LEU A 123 -1.06 5.70 -13.28
CA LEU A 123 0.21 5.75 -12.56
C LEU A 123 1.38 5.16 -13.38
N ALA A 124 1.12 4.23 -14.27
CA ALA A 124 2.14 3.49 -15.01
C ALA A 124 3.19 4.37 -15.72
N PRO A 125 2.83 5.48 -16.42
CA PRO A 125 3.82 6.35 -17.05
C PRO A 125 4.78 7.05 -16.08
N HIS A 126 4.45 7.08 -14.79
CA HIS A 126 5.25 7.71 -13.73
C HIS A 126 6.14 6.72 -12.98
N ILE A 127 6.14 5.45 -13.39
CA ILE A 127 6.96 4.38 -12.80
C ILE A 127 8.07 4.03 -13.77
N ASP A 128 9.30 4.41 -13.42
CA ASP A 128 10.48 4.14 -14.25
C ASP A 128 10.90 2.67 -14.19
N ASP A 129 10.78 2.06 -13.02
CA ASP A 129 11.13 0.66 -12.78
C ASP A 129 10.02 -0.05 -12.00
N PHE A 130 9.38 -1.02 -12.65
CA PHE A 130 8.37 -1.89 -12.02
C PHE A 130 8.97 -3.03 -11.18
N ALA A 131 10.30 -3.12 -11.10
CA ALA A 131 10.98 -4.20 -10.43
C ALA A 131 10.41 -5.58 -10.87
N ASP A 132 10.13 -6.45 -9.91
CA ASP A 132 9.61 -7.80 -10.15
C ASP A 132 8.07 -7.88 -10.28
N ILE A 133 7.35 -6.76 -10.18
CA ILE A 133 5.87 -6.78 -10.19
C ILE A 133 5.26 -6.75 -11.59
N GLY A 134 6.08 -6.55 -12.61
CA GLY A 134 5.64 -6.46 -14.00
C GLY A 134 4.93 -5.15 -14.36
N SER A 135 5.04 -4.76 -15.63
CA SER A 135 4.40 -3.57 -16.16
C SER A 135 2.86 -3.62 -16.01
N HIS A 136 2.20 -2.49 -16.22
CA HIS A 136 0.74 -2.44 -16.22
C HIS A 136 0.15 -3.37 -17.29
N GLN A 137 0.76 -3.43 -18.47
CA GLN A 137 0.31 -4.32 -19.55
C GLN A 137 0.46 -5.79 -19.17
N THR A 138 1.60 -6.17 -18.60
CA THR A 138 1.85 -7.53 -18.12
C THR A 138 0.84 -7.94 -17.05
N TYR A 139 0.59 -7.06 -16.09
CA TYR A 139 -0.39 -7.30 -15.02
C TYR A 139 -1.81 -7.46 -15.57
N THR A 140 -2.23 -6.58 -16.48
CA THR A 140 -3.56 -6.65 -17.10
C THR A 140 -3.74 -7.92 -17.92
N ALA A 141 -2.71 -8.34 -18.67
CA ALA A 141 -2.72 -9.59 -19.42
C ALA A 141 -2.87 -10.80 -18.50
N GLU A 142 -2.15 -10.81 -17.38
CA GLU A 142 -2.24 -11.86 -16.37
C GLU A 142 -3.61 -11.90 -15.68
N LEU A 143 -4.19 -10.77 -15.34
CA LEU A 143 -5.56 -10.69 -14.84
C LEU A 143 -6.56 -11.28 -15.85
N LYS A 144 -6.37 -10.96 -17.12
CA LYS A 144 -7.25 -11.46 -18.19
C LYS A 144 -7.11 -12.98 -18.37
N ARG A 145 -5.89 -13.50 -18.25
CA ARG A 145 -5.63 -14.94 -18.29
C ARG A 145 -6.32 -15.67 -17.14
N ARG A 146 -6.20 -15.17 -15.90
CA ARG A 146 -6.77 -15.80 -14.69
C ARG A 146 -8.27 -15.58 -14.53
N HIS A 147 -8.76 -14.40 -14.89
CA HIS A 147 -10.11 -13.94 -14.59
C HIS A 147 -10.90 -13.51 -15.82
N GLY A 148 -10.52 -13.93 -17.03
CA GLY A 148 -11.16 -13.53 -18.28
C GLY A 148 -12.67 -13.85 -18.36
N LYS A 149 -13.13 -14.87 -17.62
CA LYS A 149 -14.55 -15.26 -17.55
C LYS A 149 -15.40 -14.35 -16.65
N LYS A 150 -14.80 -13.41 -15.93
CA LYS A 150 -15.52 -12.46 -15.07
C LYS A 150 -16.06 -11.28 -15.87
N HIS A 151 -17.03 -11.54 -16.75
CA HIS A 151 -17.59 -10.57 -17.69
C HIS A 151 -18.11 -9.31 -17.00
N GLY A 152 -18.74 -9.45 -15.81
CA GLY A 152 -19.21 -8.31 -15.01
C GLY A 152 -18.11 -7.35 -14.57
N PHE A 153 -16.89 -7.85 -14.36
CA PHE A 153 -15.72 -6.99 -14.10
C PHE A 153 -15.21 -6.35 -15.40
N TRP A 154 -14.98 -7.16 -16.45
CA TRP A 154 -14.38 -6.65 -17.69
C TRP A 154 -15.25 -5.66 -18.43
N SER A 155 -16.58 -5.75 -18.28
CA SER A 155 -17.50 -4.75 -18.86
C SER A 155 -17.39 -3.36 -18.23
N LEU A 156 -16.78 -3.27 -17.03
CA LEU A 156 -16.54 -2.01 -16.31
C LEU A 156 -15.15 -1.41 -16.57
N VAL A 157 -14.25 -2.19 -17.16
CA VAL A 157 -12.90 -1.74 -17.51
C VAL A 157 -12.96 -0.98 -18.82
N THR A 158 -12.56 0.30 -18.77
CA THR A 158 -12.56 1.21 -19.94
C THR A 158 -11.15 1.35 -20.52
#